data_c0b93246669d580e6d512e1decef5bb5
#
_entry.id   c0b93246669d580e6d512e1decef5bb5
#
_cell.length_a   1.000
_cell.length_b   1.000
_cell.length_c   1.000
_cell.angle_alpha   90.00
_cell.angle_beta   90.00
_cell.angle_gamma   90.00
#
_symmetry.space_group_name_H-M   'P 1'
#
loop_
_entity.id
_entity.type
_entity.pdbx_description
1 polymer ?
#
loop_
_entity_poly.entity_id
_entity_poly.type
_entity_poly.pdbx_seq_one_letter_code
_entity_poly.pdbx_strand_id
1 'polypeptide(L)'
;MLKRYCAVALLLFATQAPAIAGYLDENPDEVFSAVYERIGALPVKAARDPYVWLRLEELKREPCDQKSIGDLALALDKAGYRREAANGLYKFVLNCGAPATALHRSIDIYLRLTDYPKAVEVADEFIRRAPSNREAHYLRGVALEGAGDYPRALVDFANAIELFGSDKKGISSRVFMRMAAAYAALNRFCEAMAPINMWVALDPASRDNSQTQKLIADYEAKGNCTSSQTFQKETYPLRGQNVVMVKAEINGVRGLFILDTGATYVAMKSNFADRARISQTGAGEITMATANGLTKAKLAKADKVTLGKLAATNVPVAIQNVDAKSYGAGVDGLLGMSFLSRFEVQMANGSIEVRTRRPKK
;
A
#
# COMPACT_ATOMS: atom_id res chain seq x y z
N MET A 1 -77.32 31.49 -3.78
CA MET A 1 -76.26 31.06 -2.82
C MET A 1 -76.10 29.57 -2.96
N LEU A 2 -75.11 29.14 -3.80
CA LEU A 2 -74.80 27.70 -4.03
C LEU A 2 -73.55 27.37 -3.33
N LYS A 3 -73.56 26.52 -2.30
CA LYS A 3 -72.42 25.92 -1.66
C LYS A 3 -71.91 24.73 -2.53
N ARG A 4 -70.76 24.87 -3.13
CA ARG A 4 -70.06 23.77 -3.80
C ARG A 4 -69.27 23.00 -2.74
N TYR A 5 -69.57 21.73 -2.53
CA TYR A 5 -68.79 20.78 -1.77
C TYR A 5 -67.68 20.24 -2.69
N CYS A 6 -66.43 20.52 -2.36
CA CYS A 6 -65.26 19.85 -2.96
C CYS A 6 -65.01 18.55 -2.20
N ALA A 7 -65.35 17.42 -2.85
CA ALA A 7 -64.93 16.11 -2.33
C ALA A 7 -63.44 15.89 -2.67
N VAL A 8 -62.59 15.86 -1.64
CA VAL A 8 -61.17 15.46 -1.76
C VAL A 8 -61.15 13.93 -1.74
N ALA A 9 -60.91 13.34 -2.91
CA ALA A 9 -60.65 11.91 -3.03
C ALA A 9 -59.21 11.64 -2.46
N LEU A 10 -59.15 11.07 -1.26
CA LEU A 10 -57.90 10.49 -0.74
C LEU A 10 -57.59 9.23 -1.57
N LEU A 11 -56.69 9.33 -2.51
CA LEU A 11 -56.01 8.18 -3.13
C LEU A 11 -55.06 7.56 -2.10
N LEU A 12 -55.54 6.51 -1.44
CA LEU A 12 -54.73 5.57 -0.69
C LEU A 12 -53.79 4.86 -1.69
N PHE A 13 -52.55 5.33 -1.80
CA PHE A 13 -51.48 4.53 -2.32
C PHE A 13 -51.19 3.39 -1.33
N ALA A 14 -51.88 2.29 -1.51
CA ALA A 14 -51.45 1.01 -0.94
C ALA A 14 -50.11 0.68 -1.58
N THR A 15 -49.02 1.00 -0.89
CA THR A 15 -47.71 0.43 -1.17
C THR A 15 -47.89 -1.09 -1.03
N GLN A 16 -47.91 -1.79 -2.15
CA GLN A 16 -47.79 -3.24 -2.18
C GLN A 16 -46.45 -3.60 -1.57
N ALA A 17 -46.42 -3.87 -0.27
CA ALA A 17 -45.36 -4.67 0.32
C ALA A 17 -45.40 -6.00 -0.44
N PRO A 18 -44.31 -6.42 -1.09
CA PRO A 18 -44.29 -7.72 -1.75
C PRO A 18 -44.63 -8.78 -0.71
N ALA A 19 -45.34 -9.80 -1.15
CA ALA A 19 -45.81 -10.91 -0.33
C ALA A 19 -44.62 -11.64 0.32
N ILE A 20 -44.20 -11.15 1.47
CA ILE A 20 -43.07 -11.67 2.26
C ILE A 20 -43.54 -12.81 3.18
N ALA A 21 -44.83 -13.13 3.18
CA ALA A 21 -45.40 -14.07 4.14
C ALA A 21 -45.06 -15.56 3.88
N GLY A 22 -44.68 -15.96 2.66
CA GLY A 22 -44.44 -17.36 2.31
C GLY A 22 -43.01 -17.88 2.60
N TYR A 23 -42.00 -17.02 2.64
CA TYR A 23 -40.59 -17.47 2.75
C TYR A 23 -40.19 -17.96 4.15
N LEU A 24 -40.99 -17.67 5.18
CA LEU A 24 -40.70 -18.10 6.56
C LEU A 24 -40.82 -19.61 6.76
N ASP A 25 -41.65 -20.27 5.92
CA ASP A 25 -41.90 -21.72 5.97
C ASP A 25 -40.91 -22.51 5.08
N GLU A 26 -40.21 -21.83 4.16
CA GLU A 26 -39.24 -22.48 3.29
C GLU A 26 -37.90 -22.71 3.98
N ASN A 27 -37.23 -23.83 3.63
CA ASN A 27 -35.86 -24.10 4.08
C ASN A 27 -34.87 -23.34 3.19
N PRO A 28 -34.15 -22.31 3.71
CA PRO A 28 -33.20 -21.54 2.90
C PRO A 28 -32.10 -22.40 2.24
N ASP A 29 -31.67 -23.48 2.88
CA ASP A 29 -30.62 -24.36 2.36
C ASP A 29 -31.07 -25.10 1.09
N GLU A 30 -32.35 -25.43 0.99
CA GLU A 30 -32.93 -26.05 -0.20
C GLU A 30 -33.20 -24.99 -1.30
N VAL A 31 -33.79 -23.86 -0.91
CA VAL A 31 -34.17 -22.79 -1.86
C VAL A 31 -32.96 -22.16 -2.54
N PHE A 32 -31.83 -21.98 -1.80
CA PHE A 32 -30.64 -21.30 -2.24
C PHE A 32 -29.42 -22.19 -2.40
N SER A 33 -29.56 -23.53 -2.48
CA SER A 33 -28.45 -24.44 -2.62
C SER A 33 -27.47 -24.08 -3.73
N ALA A 34 -27.99 -23.75 -4.93
CA ALA A 34 -27.15 -23.33 -6.07
C ALA A 34 -26.45 -21.98 -5.88
N VAL A 35 -27.05 -21.07 -5.11
CA VAL A 35 -26.40 -19.79 -4.71
C VAL A 35 -25.29 -20.09 -3.72
N TYR A 36 -25.54 -20.95 -2.74
CA TYR A 36 -24.58 -21.31 -1.71
C TYR A 36 -23.34 -22.05 -2.22
N GLU A 37 -23.44 -22.77 -3.34
CA GLU A 37 -22.28 -23.30 -4.04
C GLU A 37 -21.29 -22.21 -4.43
N ARG A 38 -21.78 -21.00 -4.74
CA ARG A 38 -20.96 -19.87 -5.19
C ARG A 38 -20.49 -18.97 -4.06
N ILE A 39 -21.34 -18.73 -3.07
CA ILE A 39 -21.03 -17.77 -1.98
C ILE A 39 -20.74 -18.44 -0.64
N GLY A 40 -20.98 -19.74 -0.50
CA GLY A 40 -21.00 -20.48 0.75
C GLY A 40 -22.34 -20.40 1.45
N ALA A 41 -22.64 -21.42 2.26
CA ALA A 41 -23.85 -21.48 3.05
C ALA A 41 -23.90 -20.33 4.07
N LEU A 42 -25.11 -19.80 4.28
CA LEU A 42 -25.38 -18.79 5.30
C LEU A 42 -26.09 -19.44 6.50
N PRO A 43 -25.90 -18.91 7.71
CA PRO A 43 -26.76 -19.29 8.84
C PRO A 43 -28.23 -19.08 8.50
N VAL A 44 -29.09 -20.04 8.82
CA VAL A 44 -30.55 -19.97 8.51
C VAL A 44 -31.15 -18.65 9.00
N LYS A 45 -30.76 -18.19 10.19
CA LYS A 45 -31.22 -16.90 10.74
C LYS A 45 -30.79 -15.71 9.86
N ALA A 46 -29.60 -15.74 9.25
CA ALA A 46 -29.14 -14.71 8.33
C ALA A 46 -29.93 -14.74 7.03
N ALA A 47 -30.13 -15.93 6.45
CA ALA A 47 -30.88 -16.10 5.22
C ALA A 47 -32.35 -15.69 5.37
N ARG A 48 -32.94 -15.83 6.56
CA ARG A 48 -34.32 -15.41 6.88
C ARG A 48 -34.48 -13.91 7.18
N ASP A 49 -33.40 -13.11 7.14
CA ASP A 49 -33.54 -11.66 7.14
C ASP A 49 -34.20 -11.23 5.82
N PRO A 50 -35.27 -10.42 5.82
CA PRO A 50 -36.03 -10.07 4.61
C PRO A 50 -35.17 -9.43 3.51
N TYR A 51 -34.20 -8.60 3.90
CA TYR A 51 -33.30 -7.95 2.93
C TYR A 51 -32.27 -8.93 2.36
N VAL A 52 -31.76 -9.84 3.21
CA VAL A 52 -30.85 -10.91 2.76
C VAL A 52 -31.57 -11.86 1.83
N TRP A 53 -32.78 -12.30 2.18
CA TRP A 53 -33.60 -13.17 1.34
C TRP A 53 -33.82 -12.59 -0.05
N LEU A 54 -34.20 -11.32 -0.12
CA LEU A 54 -34.43 -10.63 -1.40
C LEU A 54 -33.17 -10.66 -2.29
N ARG A 55 -31.97 -10.46 -1.70
CA ARG A 55 -30.70 -10.50 -2.45
C ARG A 55 -30.31 -11.91 -2.86
N LEU A 56 -30.63 -12.90 -2.06
CA LEU A 56 -30.45 -14.31 -2.43
C LEU A 56 -31.35 -14.69 -3.60
N GLU A 57 -32.60 -14.21 -3.65
CA GLU A 57 -33.51 -14.41 -4.80
C GLU A 57 -32.98 -13.73 -6.08
N GLU A 58 -32.35 -12.58 -5.98
CA GLU A 58 -31.67 -11.93 -7.12
C GLU A 58 -30.52 -12.80 -7.65
N LEU A 59 -29.64 -13.28 -6.76
CA LEU A 59 -28.53 -14.17 -7.12
C LEU A 59 -29.01 -15.54 -7.61
N LYS A 60 -30.18 -16.02 -7.19
CA LYS A 60 -30.78 -17.23 -7.73
C LYS A 60 -31.19 -17.07 -9.20
N ARG A 61 -31.66 -15.88 -9.59
CA ARG A 61 -32.01 -15.54 -10.98
C ARG A 61 -30.76 -15.28 -11.82
N GLU A 62 -29.81 -14.54 -11.28
CA GLU A 62 -28.55 -14.16 -11.93
C GLU A 62 -27.35 -14.52 -11.04
N PRO A 63 -26.89 -15.78 -11.08
CA PRO A 63 -25.96 -16.34 -10.08
C PRO A 63 -24.60 -15.67 -9.98
N CYS A 64 -24.17 -14.93 -11.01
CA CYS A 64 -22.88 -14.23 -11.04
C CYS A 64 -23.04 -12.70 -11.23
N ASP A 65 -24.22 -12.14 -10.87
CA ASP A 65 -24.41 -10.70 -10.92
C ASP A 65 -23.61 -9.99 -9.82
N GLN A 66 -22.74 -9.09 -10.26
CA GLN A 66 -21.81 -8.36 -9.40
C GLN A 66 -22.50 -7.34 -8.48
N LYS A 67 -23.62 -6.78 -8.94
CA LYS A 67 -24.41 -5.84 -8.15
C LYS A 67 -25.10 -6.58 -7.01
N SER A 68 -25.75 -7.69 -7.31
CA SER A 68 -26.50 -8.49 -6.34
C SER A 68 -25.63 -9.04 -5.22
N ILE A 69 -24.39 -9.50 -5.53
CA ILE A 69 -23.47 -9.93 -4.46
C ILE A 69 -23.02 -8.74 -3.59
N GLY A 70 -22.80 -7.57 -4.19
CA GLY A 70 -22.47 -6.36 -3.44
C GLY A 70 -23.60 -5.93 -2.49
N ASP A 71 -24.84 -5.99 -2.97
CA ASP A 71 -26.04 -5.67 -2.21
C ASP A 71 -26.33 -6.73 -1.13
N LEU A 72 -26.07 -8.01 -1.41
CA LEU A 72 -26.16 -9.09 -0.42
C LEU A 72 -25.14 -8.87 0.72
N ALA A 73 -23.90 -8.55 0.39
CA ALA A 73 -22.87 -8.29 1.38
C ALA A 73 -23.25 -7.09 2.28
N LEU A 74 -23.88 -6.06 1.71
CA LEU A 74 -24.38 -4.92 2.47
C LEU A 74 -25.55 -5.31 3.39
N ALA A 75 -26.50 -6.13 2.90
CA ALA A 75 -27.62 -6.63 3.70
C ALA A 75 -27.11 -7.48 4.88
N LEU A 76 -26.17 -8.39 4.62
CA LEU A 76 -25.53 -9.21 5.66
C LEU A 76 -24.78 -8.37 6.71
N ASP A 77 -24.03 -7.33 6.27
CA ASP A 77 -23.32 -6.43 7.21
C ASP A 77 -24.32 -5.68 8.12
N LYS A 78 -25.40 -5.16 7.55
CA LYS A 78 -26.48 -4.49 8.31
C LYS A 78 -27.20 -5.43 9.28
N ALA A 79 -27.41 -6.68 8.88
CA ALA A 79 -28.03 -7.71 9.72
C ALA A 79 -27.04 -8.28 10.79
N GLY A 80 -25.79 -7.81 10.81
CA GLY A 80 -24.77 -8.24 11.79
C GLY A 80 -23.93 -9.43 11.37
N TYR A 81 -24.12 -9.97 10.17
CA TYR A 81 -23.42 -11.15 9.64
C TYR A 81 -22.22 -10.74 8.77
N ARG A 82 -21.30 -9.97 9.38
CA ARG A 82 -20.14 -9.38 8.67
C ARG A 82 -19.18 -10.44 8.13
N ARG A 83 -18.96 -11.51 8.88
CA ARG A 83 -18.07 -12.60 8.45
C ARG A 83 -18.62 -13.30 7.20
N GLU A 84 -19.91 -13.55 7.19
CA GLU A 84 -20.63 -14.16 6.09
C GLU A 84 -20.60 -13.23 4.86
N ALA A 85 -20.75 -11.93 5.05
CA ALA A 85 -20.61 -10.93 3.98
C ALA A 85 -19.22 -10.99 3.33
N ALA A 86 -18.16 -11.00 4.14
CA ALA A 86 -16.78 -11.07 3.64
C ALA A 86 -16.51 -12.40 2.92
N ASN A 87 -16.91 -13.52 3.54
CA ASN A 87 -16.74 -14.84 2.97
C ASN A 87 -17.52 -15.02 1.65
N GLY A 88 -18.77 -14.52 1.62
CA GLY A 88 -19.59 -14.54 0.41
C GLY A 88 -18.97 -13.79 -0.75
N LEU A 89 -18.46 -12.58 -0.51
CA LEU A 89 -17.73 -11.80 -1.52
C LEU A 89 -16.49 -12.55 -2.05
N TYR A 90 -15.71 -13.14 -1.16
CA TYR A 90 -14.51 -13.88 -1.53
C TYR A 90 -14.83 -15.11 -2.38
N LYS A 91 -15.73 -15.99 -1.90
CA LYS A 91 -16.15 -17.19 -2.63
C LYS A 91 -16.79 -16.86 -3.98
N PHE A 92 -17.59 -15.81 -4.05
CA PHE A 92 -18.17 -15.33 -5.30
C PHE A 92 -17.09 -14.99 -6.33
N VAL A 93 -16.00 -14.33 -5.92
CA VAL A 93 -14.88 -14.03 -6.84
C VAL A 93 -14.22 -15.31 -7.33
N LEU A 94 -14.04 -16.30 -6.47
CA LEU A 94 -13.43 -17.58 -6.85
C LEU A 94 -14.27 -18.33 -7.88
N ASN A 95 -15.59 -18.32 -7.74
CA ASN A 95 -16.52 -19.15 -8.51
C ASN A 95 -17.11 -18.42 -9.73
N CYS A 96 -17.24 -17.08 -9.69
CA CYS A 96 -17.83 -16.28 -10.77
C CYS A 96 -16.82 -15.44 -11.57
N GLY A 97 -15.55 -15.42 -11.18
CA GLY A 97 -14.54 -14.61 -11.88
C GLY A 97 -14.74 -13.09 -11.73
N ALA A 98 -15.39 -12.64 -10.68
CA ALA A 98 -15.77 -11.26 -10.46
C ALA A 98 -14.58 -10.29 -10.24
N PRO A 99 -14.79 -8.95 -10.37
CA PRO A 99 -13.72 -7.96 -10.33
C PRO A 99 -13.11 -7.79 -8.94
N ALA A 100 -11.94 -7.17 -8.95
CA ALA A 100 -11.12 -6.86 -7.79
C ALA A 100 -11.82 -6.08 -6.65
N THR A 101 -12.89 -5.35 -6.96
CA THR A 101 -13.66 -4.56 -5.97
C THR A 101 -14.31 -5.42 -4.88
N ALA A 102 -14.75 -6.63 -5.22
CA ALA A 102 -15.32 -7.56 -4.24
C ALA A 102 -14.25 -8.08 -3.27
N LEU A 103 -13.03 -8.37 -3.76
CA LEU A 103 -11.90 -8.74 -2.90
C LEU A 103 -11.50 -7.60 -1.96
N HIS A 104 -11.39 -6.37 -2.49
CA HIS A 104 -11.13 -5.19 -1.67
C HIS A 104 -12.10 -5.09 -0.49
N ARG A 105 -13.41 -5.19 -0.79
CA ARG A 105 -14.46 -5.09 0.23
C ARG A 105 -14.41 -6.25 1.24
N SER A 106 -14.13 -7.46 0.78
CA SER A 106 -13.95 -8.63 1.65
C SER A 106 -12.79 -8.42 2.63
N ILE A 107 -11.63 -7.97 2.13
CA ILE A 107 -10.45 -7.66 2.95
C ILE A 107 -10.79 -6.59 3.99
N ASP A 108 -11.42 -5.48 3.58
CA ASP A 108 -11.79 -4.39 4.47
C ASP A 108 -12.70 -4.87 5.62
N ILE A 109 -13.66 -5.77 5.33
CA ILE A 109 -14.51 -6.36 6.37
C ILE A 109 -13.69 -7.24 7.32
N TYR A 110 -12.80 -8.11 6.82
CA TYR A 110 -11.96 -8.95 7.67
C TYR A 110 -11.00 -8.11 8.52
N LEU A 111 -10.45 -7.01 7.99
CA LEU A 111 -9.64 -6.07 8.77
C LEU A 111 -10.43 -5.44 9.93
N ARG A 112 -11.67 -5.03 9.69
CA ARG A 112 -12.56 -4.51 10.75
C ARG A 112 -12.93 -5.57 11.78
N LEU A 113 -12.99 -6.83 11.39
CA LEU A 113 -13.19 -7.97 12.29
C LEU A 113 -11.89 -8.41 12.98
N THR A 114 -10.75 -7.77 12.69
CA THR A 114 -9.42 -8.18 13.17
C THR A 114 -9.05 -9.62 12.81
N ASP A 115 -9.71 -10.19 11.79
CA ASP A 115 -9.41 -11.51 11.25
C ASP A 115 -8.29 -11.39 10.21
N TYR A 116 -7.10 -11.08 10.70
CA TYR A 116 -5.93 -10.83 9.86
C TYR A 116 -5.54 -12.03 8.98
N PRO A 117 -5.59 -13.29 9.46
CA PRO A 117 -5.30 -14.44 8.61
C PRO A 117 -6.22 -14.51 7.38
N LYS A 118 -7.52 -14.28 7.56
CA LYS A 118 -8.47 -14.24 6.44
C LYS A 118 -8.26 -13.03 5.54
N ALA A 119 -7.94 -11.87 6.10
CA ALA A 119 -7.61 -10.70 5.30
C ALA A 119 -6.37 -10.93 4.41
N VAL A 120 -5.33 -11.62 4.93
CA VAL A 120 -4.13 -11.99 4.16
C VAL A 120 -4.49 -12.98 3.05
N GLU A 121 -5.26 -14.05 3.35
CA GLU A 121 -5.70 -15.04 2.37
C GLU A 121 -6.42 -14.38 1.16
N VAL A 122 -7.37 -13.49 1.44
CA VAL A 122 -8.11 -12.78 0.38
C VAL A 122 -7.22 -11.80 -0.38
N ALA A 123 -6.28 -11.15 0.30
CA ALA A 123 -5.34 -10.23 -0.33
C ALA A 123 -4.31 -10.97 -1.21
N ASP A 124 -3.90 -12.17 -0.83
CA ASP A 124 -3.06 -13.04 -1.66
C ASP A 124 -3.76 -13.37 -2.99
N GLU A 125 -5.05 -13.71 -2.95
CA GLU A 125 -5.85 -13.93 -4.16
C GLU A 125 -5.99 -12.64 -5.00
N PHE A 126 -6.15 -11.48 -4.33
CA PHE A 126 -6.21 -10.20 -5.02
C PHE A 126 -4.90 -9.90 -5.78
N ILE A 127 -3.75 -10.09 -5.12
CA ILE A 127 -2.43 -9.91 -5.75
C ILE A 127 -2.21 -10.94 -6.86
N ARG A 128 -2.62 -12.19 -6.67
CA ARG A 128 -2.52 -13.23 -7.71
C ARG A 128 -3.26 -12.83 -8.99
N ARG A 129 -4.45 -12.23 -8.88
CA ARG A 129 -5.24 -11.75 -10.03
C ARG A 129 -4.75 -10.44 -10.61
N ALA A 130 -4.20 -9.56 -9.78
CA ALA A 130 -3.74 -8.23 -10.15
C ALA A 130 -2.40 -7.89 -9.49
N PRO A 131 -1.27 -8.47 -9.96
CA PRO A 131 0.03 -8.34 -9.30
C PRO A 131 0.56 -6.91 -9.20
N SER A 132 0.12 -6.03 -10.11
CA SER A 132 0.51 -4.61 -10.13
C SER A 132 -0.52 -3.69 -9.45
N ASN A 133 -1.50 -4.24 -8.75
CA ASN A 133 -2.48 -3.45 -8.04
C ASN A 133 -1.91 -2.99 -6.69
N ARG A 134 -1.56 -1.70 -6.59
CA ARG A 134 -0.98 -1.11 -5.38
C ARG A 134 -1.87 -1.24 -4.14
N GLU A 135 -3.21 -1.18 -4.32
CA GLU A 135 -4.16 -1.27 -3.22
C GLU A 135 -4.19 -2.69 -2.62
N ALA A 136 -4.07 -3.72 -3.46
CA ALA A 136 -3.98 -5.10 -2.99
C ALA A 136 -2.76 -5.31 -2.08
N HIS A 137 -1.59 -4.77 -2.48
CA HIS A 137 -0.39 -4.80 -1.64
C HIS A 137 -0.58 -3.99 -0.35
N TYR A 138 -1.16 -2.77 -0.44
CA TYR A 138 -1.41 -1.96 0.74
C TYR A 138 -2.31 -2.70 1.75
N LEU A 139 -3.41 -3.29 1.30
CA LEU A 139 -4.35 -4.02 2.16
C LEU A 139 -3.71 -5.26 2.78
N ARG A 140 -2.91 -6.03 2.03
CA ARG A 140 -2.16 -7.16 2.60
C ARG A 140 -1.14 -6.68 3.63
N GLY A 141 -0.43 -5.59 3.34
CA GLY A 141 0.48 -4.96 4.30
C GLY A 141 -0.21 -4.57 5.61
N VAL A 142 -1.43 -4.01 5.54
CA VAL A 142 -2.24 -3.69 6.73
C VAL A 142 -2.65 -4.95 7.50
N ALA A 143 -3.03 -6.02 6.79
CA ALA A 143 -3.38 -7.28 7.43
C ALA A 143 -2.18 -7.94 8.12
N LEU A 144 -1.03 -7.95 7.45
CA LEU A 144 0.24 -8.48 7.99
C LEU A 144 0.73 -7.67 9.19
N GLU A 145 0.63 -6.32 9.13
CA GLU A 145 0.94 -5.43 10.27
C GLU A 145 0.06 -5.77 11.48
N GLY A 146 -1.25 -5.93 11.26
CA GLY A 146 -2.19 -6.33 12.30
C GLY A 146 -1.92 -7.72 12.89
N ALA A 147 -1.39 -8.64 12.07
CA ALA A 147 -0.94 -9.97 12.49
C ALA A 147 0.44 -9.95 13.19
N GLY A 148 1.15 -8.81 13.22
CA GLY A 148 2.50 -8.70 13.76
C GLY A 148 3.61 -9.18 12.82
N ASP A 149 3.29 -9.52 11.58
CA ASP A 149 4.27 -9.89 10.55
C ASP A 149 4.84 -8.64 9.85
N TYR A 150 5.56 -7.84 10.61
CA TYR A 150 6.13 -6.58 10.14
C TYR A 150 7.11 -6.75 8.97
N PRO A 151 7.97 -7.80 8.92
CA PRO A 151 8.87 -7.97 7.78
C PRO A 151 8.13 -8.10 6.44
N ARG A 152 7.07 -8.90 6.39
CA ARG A 152 6.26 -9.03 5.16
C ARG A 152 5.42 -7.78 4.90
N ALA A 153 4.89 -7.13 5.94
CA ALA A 153 4.17 -5.86 5.82
C ALA A 153 5.03 -4.76 5.16
N LEU A 154 6.31 -4.65 5.54
CA LEU A 154 7.26 -3.71 4.94
C LEU A 154 7.45 -3.91 3.43
N VAL A 155 7.49 -5.16 2.99
CA VAL A 155 7.58 -5.50 1.55
C VAL A 155 6.32 -5.03 0.81
N ASP A 156 5.14 -5.25 1.39
CA ASP A 156 3.88 -4.86 0.78
C ASP A 156 3.69 -3.34 0.77
N PHE A 157 4.06 -2.63 1.81
CA PHE A 157 4.04 -1.17 1.81
C PHE A 157 5.04 -0.58 0.79
N ALA A 158 6.21 -1.20 0.62
CA ALA A 158 7.15 -0.82 -0.42
C ALA A 158 6.57 -1.03 -1.82
N ASN A 159 5.94 -2.19 -2.09
CA ASN A 159 5.24 -2.45 -3.34
C ASN A 159 4.12 -1.43 -3.60
N ALA A 160 3.33 -1.08 -2.58
CA ALA A 160 2.26 -0.10 -2.71
C ALA A 160 2.79 1.30 -3.10
N ILE A 161 3.97 1.70 -2.61
CA ILE A 161 4.63 2.96 -2.97
C ILE A 161 5.20 2.88 -4.39
N GLU A 162 5.90 1.81 -4.74
CA GLU A 162 6.52 1.65 -6.05
C GLU A 162 5.49 1.56 -7.18
N LEU A 163 4.43 0.80 -6.99
CA LEU A 163 3.34 0.62 -7.97
C LEU A 163 2.44 1.86 -8.13
N PHE A 164 2.69 2.92 -7.35
CA PHE A 164 1.99 4.19 -7.55
C PHE A 164 2.44 4.90 -8.84
N GLY A 165 3.62 4.58 -9.33
CA GLY A 165 4.19 5.18 -10.54
C GLY A 165 5.02 6.43 -10.27
N SER A 166 5.25 7.23 -11.30
CA SER A 166 6.16 8.39 -11.26
C SER A 166 5.59 9.60 -10.52
N ASP A 167 4.29 9.86 -10.63
CA ASP A 167 3.63 10.95 -9.89
C ASP A 167 3.18 10.49 -8.50
N LYS A 168 4.10 10.53 -7.55
CA LYS A 168 3.87 10.12 -6.17
C LYS A 168 3.24 11.21 -5.29
N LYS A 169 2.92 12.40 -5.80
CA LYS A 169 2.35 13.50 -5.00
C LYS A 169 1.01 13.15 -4.37
N GLY A 170 0.18 12.38 -5.08
CA GLY A 170 -1.13 11.93 -4.61
C GLY A 170 -1.11 10.74 -3.63
N ILE A 171 0.05 10.18 -3.26
CA ILE A 171 0.11 9.07 -2.31
C ILE A 171 -0.33 9.54 -0.93
N SER A 172 -1.20 8.75 -0.29
CA SER A 172 -1.61 8.98 1.10
C SER A 172 -0.44 8.85 2.08
N SER A 173 -0.38 9.71 3.08
CA SER A 173 0.57 9.59 4.20
C SER A 173 0.49 8.24 4.91
N ARG A 174 -0.68 7.58 4.87
CA ARG A 174 -0.95 6.34 5.61
C ARG A 174 0.07 5.25 5.33
N VAL A 175 0.43 5.02 4.05
CA VAL A 175 1.39 3.96 3.70
C VAL A 175 2.77 4.26 4.28
N PHE A 176 3.24 5.50 4.23
CA PHE A 176 4.53 5.90 4.77
C PHE A 176 4.56 5.82 6.30
N MET A 177 3.50 6.26 6.97
CA MET A 177 3.41 6.22 8.44
C MET A 177 3.31 4.78 8.96
N ARG A 178 2.55 3.91 8.29
CA ARG A 178 2.50 2.47 8.62
C ARG A 178 3.85 1.79 8.39
N MET A 179 4.52 2.09 7.27
CA MET A 179 5.85 1.58 7.01
C MET A 179 6.86 2.01 8.10
N ALA A 180 6.81 3.28 8.54
CA ALA A 180 7.62 3.78 9.64
C ALA A 180 7.28 3.06 10.97
N ALA A 181 6.02 2.86 11.28
CA ALA A 181 5.58 2.14 12.46
C ALA A 181 6.04 0.66 12.44
N ALA A 182 5.97 0.00 11.28
CA ALA A 182 6.44 -1.37 11.12
C ALA A 182 7.96 -1.50 11.34
N TYR A 183 8.76 -0.55 10.82
CA TYR A 183 10.19 -0.48 11.15
C TYR A 183 10.42 -0.28 12.65
N ALA A 184 9.67 0.64 13.27
CA ALA A 184 9.80 0.93 14.71
C ALA A 184 9.40 -0.28 15.58
N ALA A 185 8.38 -1.05 15.19
CA ALA A 185 8.00 -2.29 15.88
C ALA A 185 9.11 -3.35 15.85
N LEU A 186 9.98 -3.31 14.84
CA LEU A 186 11.17 -4.13 14.72
C LEU A 186 12.40 -3.52 15.42
N ASN A 187 12.25 -2.44 16.19
CA ASN A 187 13.33 -1.64 16.78
C ASN A 187 14.32 -1.05 15.74
N ARG A 188 13.90 -0.93 14.48
CA ARG A 188 14.67 -0.37 13.37
C ARG A 188 14.41 1.13 13.21
N PHE A 189 14.64 1.89 14.27
CA PHE A 189 14.23 3.30 14.37
C PHE A 189 14.90 4.20 13.32
N CYS A 190 16.17 3.97 13.00
CA CYS A 190 16.86 4.76 11.96
C CYS A 190 16.24 4.56 10.57
N GLU A 191 15.72 3.36 10.29
CA GLU A 191 15.05 3.06 9.04
C GLU A 191 13.62 3.59 9.02
N ALA A 192 12.97 3.68 10.20
CA ALA A 192 11.64 4.27 10.35
C ALA A 192 11.56 5.73 9.87
N MET A 193 12.68 6.48 9.94
CA MET A 193 12.74 7.85 9.44
C MET A 193 12.65 7.92 7.90
N ALA A 194 13.13 6.90 7.18
CA ALA A 194 13.23 6.95 5.72
C ALA A 194 11.85 7.16 5.04
N PRO A 195 10.80 6.37 5.32
CA PRO A 195 9.50 6.59 4.71
C PRO A 195 8.88 7.95 5.05
N ILE A 196 9.08 8.46 6.27
CA ILE A 196 8.57 9.78 6.67
C ILE A 196 9.27 10.88 5.87
N ASN A 197 10.62 10.84 5.81
CA ASN A 197 11.39 11.78 5.03
C ASN A 197 11.02 11.73 3.53
N MET A 198 10.80 10.53 2.97
CA MET A 198 10.34 10.38 1.59
C MET A 198 8.98 11.04 1.37
N TRP A 199 8.02 10.86 2.28
CA TRP A 199 6.72 11.50 2.20
C TRP A 199 6.81 13.04 2.29
N VAL A 200 7.65 13.55 3.19
CA VAL A 200 7.92 14.98 3.31
C VAL A 200 8.55 15.53 2.02
N ALA A 201 9.50 14.81 1.44
CA ALA A 201 10.20 15.25 0.24
C ALA A 201 9.31 15.33 -1.02
N LEU A 202 8.18 14.61 -1.04
CA LEU A 202 7.20 14.71 -2.15
C LEU A 202 6.47 16.07 -2.19
N ASP A 203 6.33 16.75 -1.05
CA ASP A 203 5.74 18.09 -0.95
C ASP A 203 6.24 18.77 0.34
N PRO A 204 7.48 19.31 0.34
CA PRO A 204 8.07 19.90 1.54
C PRO A 204 7.28 21.10 2.07
N ALA A 205 6.62 21.85 1.19
CA ALA A 205 5.92 23.07 1.58
C ALA A 205 4.75 22.79 2.54
N SER A 206 4.04 21.69 2.34
CA SER A 206 2.88 21.31 3.18
C SER A 206 3.22 20.26 4.25
N ARG A 207 4.23 19.42 4.01
CA ARG A 207 4.50 18.22 4.82
C ARG A 207 5.66 18.35 5.79
N ASP A 208 6.57 19.32 5.56
CA ASP A 208 7.65 19.65 6.48
C ASP A 208 7.14 20.57 7.61
N ASN A 209 6.44 19.99 8.57
CA ASN A 209 5.81 20.68 9.68
C ASN A 209 6.30 20.15 11.04
N SER A 210 5.92 20.82 12.13
CA SER A 210 6.36 20.47 13.48
C SER A 210 6.04 19.02 13.87
N GLN A 211 4.92 18.47 13.41
CA GLN A 211 4.51 17.10 13.72
C GLN A 211 5.44 16.07 13.07
N THR A 212 5.74 16.23 11.77
CA THR A 212 6.66 15.34 11.06
C THR A 212 8.07 15.45 11.56
N GLN A 213 8.54 16.67 11.87
CA GLN A 213 9.87 16.92 12.46
C GLN A 213 10.02 16.27 13.83
N LYS A 214 8.99 16.39 14.69
CA LYS A 214 8.99 15.74 15.99
C LYS A 214 9.06 14.21 15.85
N LEU A 215 8.27 13.63 14.96
CA LEU A 215 8.27 12.17 14.75
C LEU A 215 9.65 11.67 14.25
N ILE A 216 10.30 12.41 13.36
CA ILE A 216 11.66 12.09 12.88
C ILE A 216 12.64 12.16 14.03
N ALA A 217 12.61 13.25 14.84
CA ALA A 217 13.51 13.43 15.98
C ALA A 217 13.32 12.35 17.05
N ASP A 218 12.08 11.93 17.31
CA ASP A 218 11.76 10.85 18.25
C ASP A 218 12.38 9.51 17.80
N TYR A 219 12.32 9.19 16.50
CA TYR A 219 12.95 7.98 15.97
C TYR A 219 14.47 8.11 15.93
N GLU A 220 15.02 9.28 15.59
CA GLU A 220 16.45 9.53 15.61
C GLU A 220 17.04 9.31 17.00
N ALA A 221 16.40 9.85 18.02
CA ALA A 221 16.80 9.70 19.43
C ALA A 221 16.73 8.24 19.89
N LYS A 222 15.62 7.53 19.59
CA LYS A 222 15.44 6.11 19.96
C LYS A 222 16.45 5.18 19.28
N GLY A 223 16.81 5.47 18.02
CA GLY A 223 17.73 4.66 17.24
C GLY A 223 19.19 5.02 17.45
N ASN A 224 19.50 6.09 18.17
CA ASN A 224 20.84 6.68 18.23
C ASN A 224 21.44 6.84 16.82
N CYS A 225 20.65 7.35 15.89
CA CYS A 225 20.97 7.40 14.48
C CYS A 225 22.00 8.51 14.24
N THR A 226 23.13 8.16 13.65
CA THR A 226 24.16 9.14 13.34
C THR A 226 23.70 10.01 12.18
N SER A 227 23.26 11.23 12.46
CA SER A 227 23.18 12.30 11.48
C SER A 227 24.43 13.17 11.64
N SER A 228 24.95 13.66 10.54
CA SER A 228 26.09 14.58 10.55
C SER A 228 25.67 15.87 11.29
N GLN A 229 26.11 16.04 12.53
CA GLN A 229 25.73 17.22 13.37
C GLN A 229 26.34 18.54 12.84
N THR A 230 27.34 18.45 11.96
CA THR A 230 27.97 19.59 11.31
C THR A 230 27.33 19.89 9.97
N PHE A 231 27.13 21.16 9.67
CA PHE A 231 26.63 21.58 8.36
C PHE A 231 27.61 21.12 7.28
N GLN A 232 27.13 20.25 6.40
CA GLN A 232 27.88 19.71 5.27
C GLN A 232 27.09 19.98 4.00
N LYS A 233 27.84 20.19 2.91
CA LYS A 233 27.29 20.48 1.59
C LYS A 233 28.12 19.85 0.52
N GLU A 234 27.49 19.27 -0.49
CA GLU A 234 28.10 18.78 -1.72
C GLU A 234 27.37 19.39 -2.91
N THR A 235 28.11 19.71 -3.97
CA THR A 235 27.56 20.35 -5.18
C THR A 235 28.04 19.61 -6.42
N TYR A 236 27.10 19.26 -7.30
CA TYR A 236 27.36 18.49 -8.51
C TYR A 236 26.82 19.25 -9.73
N PRO A 237 27.66 19.56 -10.74
CA PRO A 237 27.24 20.28 -11.92
C PRO A 237 26.33 19.44 -12.80
N LEU A 238 25.26 20.04 -13.31
CA LEU A 238 24.41 19.48 -14.36
C LEU A 238 25.14 19.68 -15.71
N ARG A 239 25.73 18.62 -16.24
CA ARG A 239 26.43 18.66 -17.52
C ARG A 239 25.52 18.11 -18.62
N GLY A 240 24.89 19.01 -19.38
CA GLY A 240 24.29 18.75 -20.71
C GLY A 240 23.13 17.78 -20.85
N GLN A 241 23.03 16.77 -20.02
CA GLN A 241 21.90 15.86 -19.87
C GLN A 241 21.46 15.91 -18.41
N ASN A 242 20.16 15.83 -18.15
CA ASN A 242 19.56 15.92 -16.80
C ASN A 242 19.97 14.76 -15.85
N VAL A 243 21.13 14.15 -16.05
CA VAL A 243 21.63 13.01 -15.31
C VAL A 243 22.92 13.42 -14.60
N VAL A 244 22.94 13.34 -13.26
CA VAL A 244 24.12 13.63 -12.44
C VAL A 244 24.71 12.32 -11.93
N MET A 245 25.92 12.00 -12.40
CA MET A 245 26.69 10.87 -11.90
C MET A 245 27.56 11.30 -10.74
N VAL A 246 27.52 10.58 -9.64
CA VAL A 246 28.24 10.84 -8.40
C VAL A 246 29.02 9.61 -7.94
N LYS A 247 30.18 9.85 -7.34
CA LYS A 247 30.91 8.80 -6.60
C LYS A 247 30.34 8.72 -5.20
N ALA A 248 29.77 7.58 -4.84
CA ALA A 248 29.28 7.31 -3.50
C ALA A 248 29.96 6.07 -2.92
N GLU A 249 29.93 5.96 -1.59
CA GLU A 249 30.42 4.77 -0.89
C GLU A 249 29.26 4.09 -0.18
N ILE A 250 29.15 2.79 -0.36
CA ILE A 250 28.16 1.95 0.34
C ILE A 250 28.92 0.92 1.15
N ASN A 251 28.76 0.95 2.47
CA ASN A 251 29.54 0.13 3.41
C ASN A 251 31.06 0.21 3.15
N GLY A 252 31.56 1.40 2.77
CA GLY A 252 32.98 1.63 2.47
C GLY A 252 33.41 1.22 1.06
N VAL A 253 32.54 0.64 0.24
CA VAL A 253 32.83 0.28 -1.15
C VAL A 253 32.43 1.42 -2.08
N ARG A 254 33.39 1.93 -2.84
CA ARG A 254 33.18 3.00 -3.81
C ARG A 254 32.47 2.48 -5.06
N GLY A 255 31.50 3.27 -5.53
CA GLY A 255 30.77 3.02 -6.77
C GLY A 255 30.39 4.31 -7.48
N LEU A 256 29.98 4.17 -8.73
CA LEU A 256 29.44 5.24 -9.55
C LEU A 256 27.90 5.12 -9.58
N PHE A 257 27.21 6.16 -9.10
CA PHE A 257 25.77 6.18 -8.99
C PHE A 257 25.16 7.37 -9.74
N ILE A 258 23.93 7.21 -10.23
CA ILE A 258 23.13 8.32 -10.69
C ILE A 258 22.40 8.90 -9.49
N LEU A 259 22.50 10.21 -9.26
CA LEU A 259 21.70 10.93 -8.28
C LEU A 259 20.28 11.08 -8.87
N ASP A 260 19.31 10.40 -8.26
CA ASP A 260 17.95 10.28 -8.80
C ASP A 260 16.90 10.53 -7.71
N THR A 261 16.31 11.74 -7.74
CA THR A 261 15.23 12.12 -6.83
C THR A 261 13.89 11.45 -7.17
N GLY A 262 13.77 10.81 -8.33
CA GLY A 262 12.61 10.01 -8.74
C GLY A 262 12.64 8.58 -8.21
N ALA A 263 13.82 8.04 -7.94
CA ALA A 263 13.97 6.71 -7.36
C ALA A 263 13.64 6.69 -5.86
N THR A 264 12.78 5.78 -5.43
CA THR A 264 12.39 5.63 -4.03
C THR A 264 13.56 5.17 -3.16
N TYR A 265 14.32 4.20 -3.64
CA TYR A 265 15.43 3.58 -2.93
C TYR A 265 16.78 3.90 -3.56
N VAL A 266 17.84 3.81 -2.75
CA VAL A 266 19.16 3.56 -3.30
C VAL A 266 19.08 2.18 -3.95
N ALA A 267 19.18 2.15 -5.28
CA ALA A 267 19.11 0.91 -6.05
C ALA A 267 20.51 0.53 -6.55
N MET A 268 20.84 -0.75 -6.55
CA MET A 268 22.15 -1.20 -7.00
C MET A 268 22.10 -2.59 -7.63
N LYS A 269 23.10 -2.88 -8.45
CA LYS A 269 23.33 -4.20 -9.01
C LYS A 269 23.71 -5.20 -7.92
N SER A 270 23.30 -6.45 -8.09
CA SER A 270 23.60 -7.54 -7.17
C SER A 270 25.12 -7.70 -6.93
N ASN A 271 25.92 -7.66 -7.99
CA ASN A 271 27.38 -7.78 -7.88
C ASN A 271 28.04 -6.63 -7.08
N PHE A 272 27.47 -5.43 -7.12
CA PHE A 272 27.91 -4.33 -6.26
C PHE A 272 27.50 -4.56 -4.80
N ALA A 273 26.27 -5.00 -4.57
CA ALA A 273 25.78 -5.32 -3.23
C ALA A 273 26.63 -6.40 -2.55
N ASP A 274 27.05 -7.42 -3.30
CA ASP A 274 27.93 -8.48 -2.81
C ASP A 274 29.30 -7.93 -2.39
N ARG A 275 29.92 -7.05 -3.20
CA ARG A 275 31.18 -6.36 -2.83
C ARG A 275 31.02 -5.49 -1.59
N ALA A 276 29.86 -4.81 -1.47
CA ALA A 276 29.52 -3.97 -0.32
C ALA A 276 29.03 -4.78 0.90
N ARG A 277 29.05 -6.12 0.81
CA ARG A 277 28.67 -7.06 1.88
C ARG A 277 27.27 -6.77 2.45
N ILE A 278 26.33 -6.43 1.57
CA ILE A 278 24.95 -6.22 1.97
C ILE A 278 24.25 -7.57 2.09
N SER A 279 23.75 -7.88 3.28
CA SER A 279 23.02 -9.13 3.50
C SER A 279 21.70 -9.13 2.73
N GLN A 280 21.50 -10.18 1.94
CA GLN A 280 20.26 -10.44 1.23
C GLN A 280 19.44 -11.57 1.89
N THR A 281 19.93 -12.13 2.98
CA THR A 281 19.26 -13.21 3.72
C THR A 281 17.98 -12.69 4.37
N GLY A 282 16.86 -13.31 4.06
CA GLY A 282 15.54 -12.87 4.55
C GLY A 282 15.02 -11.58 3.92
N ALA A 283 15.72 -11.02 2.92
CA ALA A 283 15.26 -9.84 2.20
C ALA A 283 13.99 -10.18 1.38
N GLY A 284 12.94 -9.41 1.57
CA GLY A 284 11.70 -9.54 0.79
C GLY A 284 11.87 -9.01 -0.63
N GLU A 285 11.14 -9.59 -1.57
CA GLU A 285 11.11 -9.15 -2.95
C GLU A 285 10.07 -8.05 -3.16
N ILE A 286 10.48 -6.94 -3.77
CA ILE A 286 9.61 -5.85 -4.17
C ILE A 286 9.58 -5.71 -5.69
N THR A 287 8.47 -5.15 -6.20
CA THR A 287 8.32 -4.77 -7.61
C THR A 287 8.62 -3.29 -7.73
N MET A 288 9.63 -2.92 -8.50
CA MET A 288 10.01 -1.54 -8.76
C MET A 288 9.53 -1.08 -10.13
N ALA A 289 8.96 0.13 -10.19
CA ALA A 289 8.70 0.80 -11.45
C ALA A 289 9.95 1.54 -11.91
N THR A 290 10.44 1.21 -13.11
CA THR A 290 11.61 1.83 -13.73
C THR A 290 11.24 2.43 -15.08
N ALA A 291 12.12 3.22 -15.66
CA ALA A 291 11.93 3.75 -17.03
C ALA A 291 11.75 2.63 -18.08
N ASN A 292 12.26 1.43 -17.82
CA ASN A 292 12.18 0.26 -18.69
C ASN A 292 11.03 -0.70 -18.33
N GLY A 293 10.10 -0.27 -17.45
CA GLY A 293 8.98 -1.10 -16.99
C GLY A 293 9.17 -1.62 -15.56
N LEU A 294 8.40 -2.64 -15.21
CA LEU A 294 8.45 -3.25 -13.88
C LEU A 294 9.62 -4.24 -13.79
N THR A 295 10.35 -4.19 -12.68
CA THR A 295 11.44 -5.12 -12.37
C THR A 295 11.33 -5.59 -10.93
N LYS A 296 12.00 -6.69 -10.61
CA LYS A 296 12.08 -7.25 -9.26
C LYS A 296 13.38 -6.80 -8.57
N ALA A 297 13.29 -6.51 -7.29
CA ALA A 297 14.43 -6.18 -6.45
C ALA A 297 14.27 -6.77 -5.05
N LYS A 298 15.38 -7.05 -4.37
CA LYS A 298 15.35 -7.41 -2.95
C LYS A 298 15.48 -6.16 -2.09
N LEU A 299 14.56 -5.98 -1.15
CA LEU A 299 14.59 -4.89 -0.18
C LEU A 299 15.52 -5.26 0.98
N ALA A 300 16.69 -4.64 1.01
CA ALA A 300 17.74 -4.89 1.99
C ALA A 300 18.12 -3.58 2.73
N LYS A 301 19.20 -3.61 3.50
CA LYS A 301 19.71 -2.48 4.28
C LYS A 301 21.22 -2.34 4.08
N ALA A 302 21.65 -1.13 3.73
CA ALA A 302 23.06 -0.74 3.84
C ALA A 302 23.33 -0.14 5.22
N ASP A 303 24.41 -0.53 5.86
CA ASP A 303 24.77 0.00 7.19
C ASP A 303 25.15 1.47 7.11
N LYS A 304 25.86 1.86 6.03
CA LYS A 304 26.27 3.25 5.80
C LYS A 304 26.29 3.56 4.30
N VAL A 305 25.74 4.71 3.93
CA VAL A 305 25.85 5.32 2.60
C VAL A 305 26.51 6.69 2.76
N THR A 306 27.53 6.98 1.94
CA THR A 306 28.30 8.23 2.00
C THR A 306 28.35 8.89 0.62
N LEU A 307 28.07 10.18 0.56
CA LEU A 307 28.19 11.04 -0.61
C LEU A 307 29.09 12.23 -0.26
N GLY A 308 30.37 12.16 -0.61
CA GLY A 308 31.36 13.16 -0.16
C GLY A 308 31.41 13.19 1.36
N LYS A 309 31.07 14.34 1.95
CA LYS A 309 31.02 14.55 3.41
C LYS A 309 29.68 14.17 4.04
N LEU A 310 28.67 13.91 3.22
CA LEU A 310 27.33 13.55 3.68
C LEU A 310 27.26 12.05 3.94
N ALA A 311 26.77 11.64 5.09
CA ALA A 311 26.62 10.25 5.44
C ALA A 311 25.26 9.96 6.11
N ALA A 312 24.73 8.77 5.85
CA ALA A 312 23.56 8.24 6.53
C ALA A 312 23.76 6.77 6.86
N THR A 313 23.28 6.35 8.03
CA THR A 313 23.34 4.96 8.48
C THR A 313 21.99 4.27 8.32
N ASN A 314 22.00 2.93 8.26
CA ASN A 314 20.80 2.11 8.15
C ASN A 314 19.89 2.58 7.02
N VAL A 315 20.40 2.59 5.80
CA VAL A 315 19.69 3.07 4.62
C VAL A 315 18.99 1.88 3.94
N PRO A 316 17.65 1.91 3.77
CA PRO A 316 16.96 0.93 2.95
C PRO A 316 17.44 0.98 1.50
N VAL A 317 17.76 -0.18 0.92
CA VAL A 317 18.30 -0.30 -0.44
C VAL A 317 17.55 -1.37 -1.22
N ALA A 318 17.49 -1.21 -2.54
CA ALA A 318 16.91 -2.17 -3.46
C ALA A 318 18.03 -2.82 -4.29
N ILE A 319 18.15 -4.14 -4.22
CA ILE A 319 19.16 -4.90 -4.94
C ILE A 319 18.52 -5.57 -6.13
N GLN A 320 18.99 -5.22 -7.33
CA GLN A 320 18.47 -5.73 -8.59
C GLN A 320 19.44 -6.73 -9.22
N ASN A 321 18.91 -7.87 -9.62
CA ASN A 321 19.63 -8.81 -10.46
C ASN A 321 19.46 -8.42 -11.93
N VAL A 322 20.21 -7.42 -12.34
CA VAL A 322 20.15 -6.83 -13.68
C VAL A 322 21.53 -6.90 -14.36
N ASP A 323 21.53 -6.84 -15.67
CA ASP A 323 22.76 -6.87 -16.43
C ASP A 323 23.67 -5.63 -16.18
N ALA A 324 24.92 -5.72 -16.63
CA ALA A 324 25.91 -4.67 -16.41
C ALA A 324 25.55 -3.31 -17.02
N LYS A 325 24.61 -3.27 -17.99
CA LYS A 325 24.23 -2.06 -18.74
C LYS A 325 22.95 -1.39 -18.26
N SER A 326 22.20 -2.00 -17.33
CA SER A 326 20.86 -1.57 -16.93
C SER A 326 20.79 -0.14 -16.39
N TYR A 327 21.87 0.37 -15.78
CA TYR A 327 21.98 1.79 -15.36
C TYR A 327 22.91 2.63 -16.25
N GLY A 328 23.42 2.03 -17.33
CA GLY A 328 24.48 2.59 -18.16
C GLY A 328 25.86 1.96 -17.91
N ALA A 329 26.78 2.16 -18.84
CA ALA A 329 28.11 1.58 -18.75
C ALA A 329 28.88 2.15 -17.54
N GLY A 330 29.42 1.24 -16.70
CA GLY A 330 30.21 1.60 -15.51
C GLY A 330 29.40 2.17 -14.35
N VAL A 331 28.07 2.27 -14.43
CA VAL A 331 27.21 2.73 -13.34
C VAL A 331 26.78 1.54 -12.49
N ASP A 332 26.96 1.66 -11.17
CA ASP A 332 26.63 0.60 -10.20
C ASP A 332 25.19 0.67 -9.71
N GLY A 333 24.50 1.83 -9.83
CA GLY A 333 23.13 1.99 -9.39
C GLY A 333 22.60 3.42 -9.37
N LEU A 334 21.52 3.63 -8.60
CA LEU A 334 20.88 4.93 -8.37
C LEU A 334 21.04 5.33 -6.91
N LEU A 335 21.32 6.59 -6.63
CA LEU A 335 21.29 7.17 -5.29
C LEU A 335 19.93 7.84 -5.11
N GLY A 336 18.96 7.10 -4.55
CA GLY A 336 17.56 7.47 -4.46
C GLY A 336 17.14 8.08 -3.12
N MET A 337 15.84 8.28 -2.96
CA MET A 337 15.22 9.03 -1.86
C MET A 337 15.39 8.37 -0.48
N SER A 338 15.61 7.07 -0.38
CA SER A 338 15.91 6.43 0.91
C SER A 338 17.18 6.99 1.57
N PHE A 339 18.09 7.56 0.77
CA PHE A 339 19.26 8.33 1.23
C PHE A 339 19.00 9.83 1.10
N LEU A 340 18.64 10.32 -0.10
CA LEU A 340 18.57 11.76 -0.41
C LEU A 340 17.56 12.50 0.46
N SER A 341 16.45 11.87 0.84
CA SER A 341 15.42 12.49 1.68
C SER A 341 15.87 12.83 3.09
N ARG A 342 17.03 12.35 3.53
CA ARG A 342 17.64 12.74 4.81
C ARG A 342 18.33 14.09 4.76
N PHE A 343 18.49 14.63 3.55
CA PHE A 343 19.19 15.88 3.28
C PHE A 343 18.22 16.86 2.59
N GLU A 344 18.65 18.09 2.49
CA GLU A 344 18.01 19.09 1.65
C GLU A 344 18.66 19.02 0.27
N VAL A 345 17.85 18.77 -0.77
CA VAL A 345 18.30 18.69 -2.16
C VAL A 345 17.72 19.88 -2.93
N GLN A 346 18.56 20.68 -3.52
CA GLN A 346 18.17 21.84 -4.31
C GLN A 346 18.81 21.78 -5.70
N MET A 347 18.04 22.14 -6.72
CA MET A 347 18.55 22.43 -8.07
C MET A 347 18.66 23.94 -8.23
N ALA A 348 19.85 24.44 -8.41
CA ALA A 348 20.12 25.87 -8.60
C ALA A 348 21.33 26.05 -9.50
N ASN A 349 21.28 27.09 -10.37
CA ASN A 349 22.42 27.55 -11.18
C ASN A 349 23.14 26.42 -11.97
N GLY A 350 22.37 25.51 -12.58
CA GLY A 350 22.95 24.41 -13.36
C GLY A 350 23.68 23.36 -12.53
N SER A 351 23.38 23.25 -11.23
CA SER A 351 23.93 22.24 -10.32
C SER A 351 22.87 21.68 -9.38
N ILE A 352 23.16 20.48 -8.88
CA ILE A 352 22.42 19.88 -7.75
C ILE A 352 23.27 20.07 -6.49
N GLU A 353 22.66 20.68 -5.49
CA GLU A 353 23.22 20.84 -4.16
C GLU A 353 22.53 19.90 -3.19
N VAL A 354 23.32 19.11 -2.45
CA VAL A 354 22.85 18.25 -1.37
C VAL A 354 23.49 18.72 -0.08
N ARG A 355 22.70 19.06 0.95
CA ARG A 355 23.21 19.58 2.21
C ARG A 355 22.47 19.05 3.42
N THR A 356 23.14 19.03 4.57
CA THR A 356 22.48 18.71 5.84
C THR A 356 21.34 19.67 6.12
N ARG A 357 20.21 19.18 6.60
CA ARG A 357 19.09 20.02 7.02
C ARG A 357 19.48 20.88 8.20
N ARG A 358 19.16 22.16 8.16
CA ARG A 358 19.33 23.03 9.33
C ARG A 358 18.18 22.78 10.29
N PRO A 359 18.45 22.68 11.62
CA PRO A 359 17.36 22.70 12.59
C PRO A 359 16.54 23.99 12.35
N LYS A 360 15.24 23.84 12.18
CA LYS A 360 14.35 25.02 12.19
C LYS A 360 14.37 25.59 13.62
N LYS A 361 14.71 26.88 13.74
CA LYS A 361 14.64 27.62 15.02
C LYS A 361 13.20 27.75 15.49
#